data_c176b3c7aac5056259ebd41e02b9ccac
#
_entry.id   c176b3c7aac5056259ebd41e02b9ccac
#
_cell.length_a   1.000
_cell.length_b   1.000
_cell.length_c   1.000
_cell.angle_alpha   90.00
_cell.angle_beta   90.00
_cell.angle_gamma   90.00
#
_symmetry.space_group_name_H-M   'P 1'
#
loop_
_entity.id
_entity.type
_entity.pdbx_description
1 polymer ?
#
loop_
_entity_poly.entity_id
_entity_poly.type
_entity_poly.pdbx_seq_one_letter_code
_entity_poly.pdbx_strand_id
1 'polypeptide(L)'
;MLGVFLLVAGQCVSAQDAATGTLDLEHISWQPSAEFPAETNIDHVLLLLQGKMAGPCDSNRNIRAGFLLNLLANPAAPHQGINITNAIVVDSLDLKNMQIDPSFALEGCDLNQKADFSSTHFLKSVSFARTVFHEPAVFDDTRIDGDLDLSKAAFCSNADFTHVQIAADLNCGGAWFANGAAFTGFKVGHSVSLDSVAEFSFPVTNGLTTNSRAAVAEQFLTNGEALSNDFELRSENLQAGRLQLLDGKRNRAYSLWSSSGTGTNSITVTVLRETYFGSNVDISGASVANKLTAWGADFHGGALFDTLKVEDSADLDWAIFDGDVSWGFAVINNQLSVSNVQFNSTYSGVNFYSLRCG
;
A
#
# COMPACT_ATOMS: atom_id res chain seq x y z
N MET A 1 -0.44 -0.06 22.90
CA MET A 1 -1.75 -0.02 23.59
C MET A 1 -2.78 0.19 22.51
N LEU A 2 -3.55 -0.82 22.15
CA LEU A 2 -4.63 -0.65 21.16
C LEU A 2 -5.75 0.13 21.83
N GLY A 3 -6.01 1.34 21.35
CA GLY A 3 -7.24 2.03 21.72
C GLY A 3 -8.40 1.41 20.95
N VAL A 4 -9.28 0.72 21.62
CA VAL A 4 -10.55 0.22 21.04
C VAL A 4 -11.58 1.33 21.19
N PHE A 5 -12.24 1.68 20.11
CA PHE A 5 -13.31 2.68 20.10
C PHE A 5 -14.62 2.02 19.77
N LEU A 6 -15.60 2.31 20.56
CA LEU A 6 -16.97 1.87 20.35
C LEU A 6 -17.83 3.05 19.93
N LEU A 7 -18.51 2.92 18.82
CA LEU A 7 -19.52 3.89 18.42
C LEU A 7 -20.87 3.50 19.00
N VAL A 8 -21.47 4.44 19.70
CA VAL A 8 -22.72 4.20 20.37
C VAL A 8 -23.58 5.42 20.24
N ALA A 9 -24.69 5.30 19.57
CA ALA A 9 -25.67 6.38 19.37
C ALA A 9 -25.04 7.71 18.97
N GLY A 10 -24.07 7.66 18.04
CA GLY A 10 -23.33 8.85 17.62
C GLY A 10 -22.25 9.30 18.60
N GLN A 11 -21.89 8.52 19.62
CA GLN A 11 -20.77 8.80 20.52
C GLN A 11 -19.71 7.72 20.42
N CYS A 12 -18.44 8.10 20.34
CA CYS A 12 -17.31 7.20 20.41
C CYS A 12 -16.83 7.10 21.86
N VAL A 13 -16.71 5.86 22.36
CA VAL A 13 -16.14 5.58 23.67
C VAL A 13 -14.78 4.94 23.50
N SER A 14 -13.76 5.49 24.15
CA SER A 14 -12.40 4.96 24.09
C SER A 14 -12.29 3.66 24.89
N ALA A 15 -11.56 2.69 24.36
CA ALA A 15 -11.28 1.45 25.11
C ALA A 15 -10.40 1.67 26.36
N GLN A 16 -9.78 2.83 26.50
CA GLN A 16 -9.14 3.19 27.76
C GLN A 16 -10.15 3.40 28.88
N ASP A 17 -11.33 3.90 28.55
CA ASP A 17 -12.43 4.06 29.52
C ASP A 17 -13.02 2.69 29.89
N ALA A 18 -12.92 1.72 28.95
CA ALA A 18 -13.34 0.32 29.21
C ALA A 18 -12.37 -0.46 30.11
N ALA A 19 -11.09 -0.03 30.22
CA ALA A 19 -10.10 -0.69 31.08
C ALA A 19 -10.18 -0.25 32.54
N THR A 20 -10.85 0.85 32.84
CA THR A 20 -10.96 1.43 34.18
C THR A 20 -12.36 1.29 34.79
N GLY A 21 -13.32 0.85 34.02
CA GLY A 21 -14.71 0.61 34.46
C GLY A 21 -15.43 -0.24 33.42
N THR A 22 -16.44 -0.94 33.81
CA THR A 22 -17.41 -1.57 32.91
C THR A 22 -17.94 -0.51 31.96
N LEU A 23 -17.74 -0.72 30.63
CA LEU A 23 -18.40 0.10 29.60
C LEU A 23 -19.90 0.15 29.96
N ASP A 24 -20.38 1.35 30.26
CA ASP A 24 -21.81 1.51 30.54
C ASP A 24 -22.58 1.44 29.21
N LEU A 25 -22.89 0.21 28.83
CA LEU A 25 -23.61 -0.09 27.61
C LEU A 25 -25.07 0.36 27.65
N GLU A 26 -25.59 0.74 28.80
CA GLU A 26 -26.99 1.15 28.93
C GLU A 26 -27.25 2.54 28.32
N HIS A 27 -26.22 3.36 28.18
CA HIS A 27 -26.32 4.68 27.52
C HIS A 27 -26.01 4.61 26.01
N ILE A 28 -25.73 3.42 25.51
CA ILE A 28 -25.46 3.17 24.12
C ILE A 28 -26.76 2.87 23.40
N SER A 29 -27.40 3.82 22.79
CA SER A 29 -28.55 3.58 21.92
C SER A 29 -28.10 3.33 20.48
N TRP A 30 -27.51 2.15 20.22
CA TRP A 30 -27.36 1.68 18.85
C TRP A 30 -28.75 1.36 18.30
N GLN A 31 -29.18 2.15 17.33
CA GLN A 31 -30.39 1.85 16.56
C GLN A 31 -29.96 1.25 15.23
N PRO A 32 -30.27 -0.03 14.99
CA PRO A 32 -30.08 -0.62 13.66
C PRO A 32 -30.87 0.22 12.66
N SER A 33 -30.21 0.80 11.69
CA SER A 33 -30.89 1.45 10.58
C SER A 33 -31.02 0.46 9.43
N ALA A 34 -32.00 0.65 8.54
CA ALA A 34 -32.10 -0.13 7.31
C ALA A 34 -30.85 0.04 6.41
N GLU A 35 -30.06 1.09 6.65
CA GLU A 35 -28.82 1.40 5.93
C GLU A 35 -27.63 0.58 6.44
N PHE A 36 -27.70 0.04 7.66
CA PHE A 36 -26.58 -0.69 8.29
C PHE A 36 -27.01 -2.04 8.88
N PRO A 37 -27.65 -2.92 8.12
CA PRO A 37 -28.16 -4.18 8.68
C PRO A 37 -27.05 -5.14 9.13
N ALA A 38 -25.84 -5.00 8.59
CA ALA A 38 -24.68 -5.83 8.95
C ALA A 38 -24.02 -5.37 10.26
N GLU A 39 -24.11 -4.09 10.60
CA GLU A 39 -23.52 -3.48 11.79
C GLU A 39 -24.48 -3.41 12.98
N THR A 40 -25.53 -4.22 12.96
CA THR A 40 -26.53 -4.23 14.04
C THR A 40 -26.04 -4.91 15.31
N ASN A 41 -24.97 -5.69 15.22
CA ASN A 41 -24.36 -6.34 16.36
C ASN A 41 -23.14 -5.54 16.84
N ILE A 42 -23.27 -4.95 18.01
CA ILE A 42 -22.21 -4.14 18.62
C ILE A 42 -20.96 -4.95 18.94
N ASP A 43 -21.13 -6.23 19.33
CA ASP A 43 -19.99 -7.12 19.59
C ASP A 43 -19.19 -7.36 18.32
N HIS A 44 -19.86 -7.39 17.19
CA HIS A 44 -19.26 -7.53 15.87
C HIS A 44 -18.42 -6.30 15.48
N VAL A 45 -18.97 -5.10 15.67
CA VAL A 45 -18.25 -3.85 15.44
C VAL A 45 -17.01 -3.76 16.35
N LEU A 46 -17.15 -4.18 17.60
CA LEU A 46 -16.03 -4.25 18.55
C LEU A 46 -14.92 -5.20 18.08
N LEU A 47 -15.29 -6.37 17.57
CA LEU A 47 -14.33 -7.34 17.06
C LEU A 47 -13.58 -6.83 15.83
N LEU A 48 -14.27 -6.14 14.91
CA LEU A 48 -13.67 -5.47 13.77
C LEU A 48 -12.64 -4.41 14.21
N LEU A 49 -13.06 -3.52 15.10
CA LEU A 49 -12.20 -2.46 15.62
C LEU A 49 -11.00 -2.99 16.42
N GLN A 50 -11.12 -4.18 17.03
CA GLN A 50 -10.02 -4.84 17.74
C GLN A 50 -9.07 -5.62 16.84
N GLY A 51 -9.35 -5.72 15.53
CA GLY A 51 -8.58 -6.56 14.62
C GLY A 51 -8.63 -8.06 14.98
N LYS A 52 -9.60 -8.49 15.79
CA LYS A 52 -9.71 -9.87 16.31
C LYS A 52 -10.53 -10.79 15.41
N MET A 53 -11.15 -10.25 14.39
CA MET A 53 -11.84 -11.07 13.40
C MET A 53 -10.82 -11.60 12.40
N ALA A 54 -10.30 -12.77 12.69
CA ALA A 54 -9.48 -13.53 11.77
C ALA A 54 -10.34 -14.62 11.14
N GLY A 55 -10.45 -14.63 9.83
CA GLY A 55 -11.11 -15.71 9.11
C GLY A 55 -11.31 -15.37 7.63
N PRO A 56 -11.39 -16.37 6.75
CA PRO A 56 -11.67 -16.13 5.34
C PRO A 56 -13.08 -15.57 5.20
N CYS A 57 -13.21 -14.44 4.51
CA CYS A 57 -14.45 -13.85 3.98
C CYS A 57 -15.74 -14.24 4.72
N ASP A 58 -15.80 -13.96 6.01
CA ASP A 58 -17.05 -14.12 6.74
C ASP A 58 -17.94 -12.90 6.46
N SER A 59 -19.21 -13.11 6.15
CA SER A 59 -20.22 -12.06 5.95
C SER A 59 -20.27 -11.05 7.10
N ASN A 60 -19.69 -11.42 8.20
CA ASN A 60 -19.63 -10.63 9.42
C ASN A 60 -18.56 -9.52 9.41
N ARG A 61 -17.67 -9.41 8.40
CA ARG A 61 -16.68 -8.31 8.28
C ARG A 61 -17.18 -7.15 7.44
N ASN A 62 -18.40 -7.23 6.92
CA ASN A 62 -18.95 -6.20 6.04
C ASN A 62 -19.32 -4.95 6.83
N ILE A 63 -18.82 -3.81 6.38
CA ILE A 63 -19.23 -2.49 6.85
C ILE A 63 -19.69 -1.64 5.66
N ARG A 64 -20.55 -0.68 5.92
CA ARG A 64 -20.98 0.28 4.91
C ARG A 64 -20.20 1.59 5.02
N ALA A 65 -19.99 2.26 3.89
CA ALA A 65 -19.35 3.57 3.87
C ALA A 65 -20.08 4.59 4.71
N GLY A 66 -21.43 4.55 4.76
CA GLY A 66 -22.23 5.42 5.62
C GLY A 66 -21.90 5.27 7.12
N PHE A 67 -21.52 4.06 7.58
CA PHE A 67 -21.01 3.87 8.94
C PHE A 67 -19.71 4.65 9.17
N LEU A 68 -18.77 4.56 8.23
CA LEU A 68 -17.51 5.32 8.29
C LEU A 68 -17.75 6.83 8.27
N LEU A 69 -18.65 7.29 7.41
CA LEU A 69 -19.03 8.70 7.33
C LEU A 69 -19.64 9.21 8.63
N ASN A 70 -20.53 8.43 9.26
CA ASN A 70 -21.10 8.78 10.54
C ASN A 70 -20.04 8.82 11.66
N LEU A 71 -19.07 7.90 11.62
CA LEU A 71 -17.95 7.86 12.55
C LEU A 71 -17.07 9.12 12.42
N LEU A 72 -16.77 9.52 11.18
CA LEU A 72 -15.96 10.71 10.87
C LEU A 72 -16.69 12.02 11.16
N ALA A 73 -18.00 12.08 10.96
CA ALA A 73 -18.81 13.26 11.21
C ALA A 73 -19.12 13.49 12.70
N ASN A 74 -18.81 12.54 13.56
CA ASN A 74 -19.12 12.63 14.98
C ASN A 74 -18.14 13.58 15.69
N PRO A 75 -18.59 14.69 16.29
CA PRO A 75 -17.70 15.60 17.02
C PRO A 75 -17.06 14.98 18.28
N ALA A 76 -17.60 13.86 18.76
CA ALA A 76 -17.01 13.04 19.81
C ALA A 76 -16.08 11.96 19.26
N ALA A 77 -15.80 11.97 17.93
CA ALA A 77 -14.83 11.05 17.34
C ALA A 77 -13.49 11.16 18.10
N PRO A 78 -12.88 10.03 18.40
CA PRO A 78 -11.72 10.02 19.28
C PRO A 78 -10.56 10.78 18.66
N HIS A 79 -9.99 11.70 19.40
CA HIS A 79 -8.76 12.40 19.03
C HIS A 79 -7.57 11.45 18.78
N GLN A 80 -7.69 10.18 19.18
CA GLN A 80 -6.66 9.15 19.02
C GLN A 80 -6.66 8.48 17.64
N GLY A 81 -7.70 8.67 16.83
CA GLY A 81 -7.78 8.15 15.47
C GLY A 81 -8.81 7.04 15.29
N ILE A 82 -9.16 6.81 14.04
CA ILE A 82 -10.02 5.74 13.56
C ILE A 82 -9.13 4.69 12.93
N ASN A 83 -9.10 3.49 13.50
CA ASN A 83 -8.35 2.37 12.96
C ASN A 83 -9.26 1.15 12.84
N ILE A 84 -9.57 0.78 11.60
CA ILE A 84 -10.37 -0.39 11.25
C ILE A 84 -9.48 -1.37 10.50
N THR A 85 -9.49 -2.62 10.94
CA THR A 85 -8.64 -3.65 10.35
C THR A 85 -9.47 -4.83 9.85
N ASN A 86 -9.04 -5.41 8.71
CA ASN A 86 -9.63 -6.63 8.12
C ASN A 86 -11.13 -6.54 7.82
N ALA A 87 -11.66 -5.35 7.55
CA ALA A 87 -13.06 -5.14 7.19
C ALA A 87 -13.26 -5.18 5.66
N ILE A 88 -14.50 -5.39 5.25
CA ILE A 88 -14.94 -5.30 3.86
C ILE A 88 -15.90 -4.12 3.74
N VAL A 89 -15.48 -3.06 3.06
CA VAL A 89 -16.35 -1.92 2.73
C VAL A 89 -17.12 -2.28 1.47
N VAL A 90 -18.44 -2.50 1.62
CA VAL A 90 -19.26 -3.11 0.56
C VAL A 90 -19.81 -2.13 -0.47
N ASP A 91 -19.85 -0.85 -0.14
CA ASP A 91 -20.35 0.23 -1.00
C ASP A 91 -19.28 1.31 -1.22
N SER A 92 -19.57 2.27 -2.10
CA SER A 92 -18.63 3.34 -2.44
C SER A 92 -18.30 4.19 -1.23
N LEU A 93 -17.01 4.40 -0.98
CA LEU A 93 -16.51 5.29 0.07
C LEU A 93 -16.25 6.68 -0.54
N ASP A 94 -17.12 7.64 -0.26
CA ASP A 94 -17.00 9.02 -0.74
C ASP A 94 -16.69 9.94 0.43
N LEU A 95 -15.43 10.37 0.53
CA LEU A 95 -14.94 11.36 1.52
C LEU A 95 -14.61 12.70 0.86
N LYS A 96 -15.02 12.90 -0.39
CA LYS A 96 -14.69 14.08 -1.18
C LYS A 96 -15.01 15.39 -0.46
N ASN A 97 -14.06 16.32 -0.52
CA ASN A 97 -14.14 17.66 0.09
C ASN A 97 -14.34 17.65 1.62
N MET A 98 -14.08 16.54 2.28
CA MET A 98 -14.19 16.49 3.75
C MET A 98 -12.90 16.98 4.42
N GLN A 99 -13.03 17.51 5.61
CA GLN A 99 -11.92 17.68 6.53
C GLN A 99 -12.02 16.62 7.63
N ILE A 100 -10.93 15.87 7.82
CA ILE A 100 -10.86 14.73 8.73
C ILE A 100 -9.79 15.01 9.78
N ASP A 101 -10.21 15.28 11.01
CA ASP A 101 -9.30 15.61 12.11
C ASP A 101 -8.60 14.39 12.72
N PRO A 102 -9.27 13.25 13.00
CA PRO A 102 -8.58 12.08 13.55
C PRO A 102 -7.63 11.46 12.52
N SER A 103 -6.58 10.76 12.99
CA SER A 103 -5.86 9.85 12.12
C SER A 103 -6.82 8.79 11.59
N PHE A 104 -6.64 8.40 10.32
CA PHE A 104 -7.57 7.51 9.64
C PHE A 104 -6.83 6.31 9.07
N ALA A 105 -7.24 5.12 9.48
CA ALA A 105 -6.65 3.89 8.99
C ALA A 105 -7.72 2.84 8.64
N LEU A 106 -7.63 2.32 7.44
CA LEU A 106 -8.28 1.09 6.99
C LEU A 106 -7.18 0.12 6.59
N GLU A 107 -6.79 -0.79 7.47
CA GLU A 107 -5.65 -1.67 7.24
C GLU A 107 -6.07 -3.11 6.96
N GLY A 108 -5.52 -3.72 5.90
CA GLY A 108 -5.90 -5.08 5.49
C GLY A 108 -7.38 -5.19 5.13
N CYS A 109 -8.01 -4.09 4.75
CA CYS A 109 -9.41 -4.02 4.38
C CYS A 109 -9.60 -4.30 2.88
N ASP A 110 -10.82 -4.67 2.50
CA ASP A 110 -11.26 -4.78 1.11
C ASP A 110 -12.27 -3.66 0.81
N LEU A 111 -11.96 -2.77 -0.13
CA LEU A 111 -12.88 -1.76 -0.65
C LEU A 111 -13.45 -2.26 -1.97
N ASN A 112 -14.70 -2.76 -1.94
CA ASN A 112 -15.30 -3.45 -3.09
C ASN A 112 -15.81 -2.50 -4.18
N GLN A 113 -15.94 -1.22 -3.87
CA GLN A 113 -16.44 -0.20 -4.79
C GLN A 113 -15.48 0.98 -4.82
N LYS A 114 -15.77 1.97 -5.68
CA LYS A 114 -14.97 3.18 -5.81
C LYS A 114 -14.71 3.83 -4.45
N ALA A 115 -13.45 4.24 -4.22
CA ALA A 115 -13.07 5.09 -3.10
C ALA A 115 -12.68 6.48 -3.63
N ASP A 116 -13.36 7.53 -3.15
CA ASP A 116 -13.13 8.91 -3.59
C ASP A 116 -12.72 9.78 -2.40
N PHE A 117 -11.47 10.18 -2.40
CA PHE A 117 -10.86 11.07 -1.42
C PHE A 117 -10.52 12.44 -2.03
N SER A 118 -11.05 12.76 -3.22
CA SER A 118 -10.70 13.98 -3.94
C SER A 118 -10.91 15.22 -3.08
N SER A 119 -9.92 16.11 -3.06
CA SER A 119 -9.95 17.36 -2.28
C SER A 119 -10.22 17.16 -0.79
N THR A 120 -9.99 15.96 -0.26
CA THR A 120 -10.11 15.68 1.18
C THR A 120 -8.89 16.22 1.91
N HIS A 121 -9.10 16.82 3.09
CA HIS A 121 -8.02 17.28 3.96
C HIS A 121 -7.96 16.41 5.22
N PHE A 122 -6.99 15.55 5.30
CA PHE A 122 -6.64 14.79 6.49
C PHE A 122 -5.66 15.61 7.34
N LEU A 123 -6.04 15.96 8.55
CA LEU A 123 -5.21 16.76 9.46
C LEU A 123 -4.11 15.92 10.16
N LYS A 124 -4.08 14.61 9.93
CA LYS A 124 -3.11 13.67 10.49
C LYS A 124 -2.76 12.59 9.46
N SER A 125 -1.93 11.64 9.90
CA SER A 125 -1.52 10.51 9.07
C SER A 125 -2.70 9.62 8.66
N VAL A 126 -2.57 9.04 7.47
CA VAL A 126 -3.53 8.12 6.85
C VAL A 126 -2.85 6.80 6.54
N SER A 127 -3.50 5.68 6.83
CA SER A 127 -3.00 4.36 6.49
C SER A 127 -4.05 3.54 5.73
N PHE A 128 -3.64 2.99 4.60
CA PHE A 128 -4.33 1.95 3.86
C PHE A 128 -3.41 0.73 3.69
N ALA A 129 -2.51 0.51 4.65
CA ALA A 129 -1.57 -0.60 4.58
C ALA A 129 -2.29 -1.94 4.38
N ARG A 130 -1.83 -2.76 3.42
CA ARG A 130 -2.41 -4.08 3.06
C ARG A 130 -3.86 -4.04 2.57
N THR A 131 -4.41 -2.87 2.31
CA THR A 131 -5.80 -2.70 1.85
C THR A 131 -5.91 -2.98 0.35
N VAL A 132 -7.00 -3.60 -0.06
CA VAL A 132 -7.30 -3.91 -1.46
C VAL A 132 -8.39 -2.98 -1.96
N PHE A 133 -8.07 -2.20 -2.99
CA PHE A 133 -9.01 -1.36 -3.74
C PHE A 133 -9.41 -2.10 -5.01
N HIS A 134 -10.62 -2.68 -5.06
CA HIS A 134 -11.08 -3.45 -6.21
C HIS A 134 -11.49 -2.56 -7.39
N GLU A 135 -12.00 -1.37 -7.09
CA GLU A 135 -12.45 -0.36 -8.04
C GLU A 135 -11.57 0.90 -7.95
N PRO A 136 -11.75 1.92 -8.81
CA PRO A 136 -10.88 3.10 -8.80
C PRO A 136 -10.77 3.77 -7.44
N ALA A 137 -9.52 4.14 -7.08
CA ALA A 137 -9.20 4.93 -5.90
C ALA A 137 -8.70 6.31 -6.34
N VAL A 138 -9.40 7.37 -5.92
CA VAL A 138 -9.14 8.74 -6.35
C VAL A 138 -8.71 9.59 -5.16
N PHE A 139 -7.49 10.11 -5.23
CA PHE A 139 -6.90 10.99 -4.22
C PHE A 139 -6.59 12.39 -4.81
N ASP A 140 -7.11 12.73 -5.99
CA ASP A 140 -6.81 14.00 -6.67
C ASP A 140 -7.02 15.21 -5.74
N ASP A 141 -6.05 16.13 -5.69
CA ASP A 141 -6.02 17.29 -4.81
C ASP A 141 -6.16 16.99 -3.30
N THR A 142 -5.98 15.73 -2.88
CA THR A 142 -6.01 15.37 -1.45
C THR A 142 -4.83 16.00 -0.71
N ARG A 143 -5.10 16.51 0.50
CA ARG A 143 -4.08 17.02 1.41
C ARG A 143 -3.99 16.16 2.68
N ILE A 144 -2.78 15.80 3.08
CA ILE A 144 -2.49 15.00 4.29
C ILE A 144 -1.41 15.72 5.10
N ASP A 145 -1.74 16.19 6.31
CA ASP A 145 -0.80 16.91 7.17
C ASP A 145 0.16 15.96 7.94
N GLY A 146 0.09 14.67 7.69
CA GLY A 146 0.99 13.62 8.21
C GLY A 146 1.51 12.72 7.10
N ASP A 147 1.69 11.44 7.42
CA ASP A 147 2.14 10.39 6.49
C ASP A 147 0.97 9.79 5.70
N LEU A 148 1.26 9.27 4.51
CA LEU A 148 0.38 8.36 3.79
C LEU A 148 1.06 6.99 3.68
N ASP A 149 0.49 5.98 4.36
CA ASP A 149 0.98 4.61 4.29
C ASP A 149 0.09 3.75 3.39
N LEU A 150 0.62 3.36 2.26
CA LEU A 150 0.05 2.44 1.27
C LEU A 150 0.85 1.13 1.20
N SER A 151 1.66 0.83 2.23
CA SER A 151 2.54 -0.34 2.20
C SER A 151 1.73 -1.63 2.00
N LYS A 152 2.16 -2.42 1.02
CA LYS A 152 1.50 -3.67 0.63
C LYS A 152 0.03 -3.53 0.21
N ALA A 153 -0.45 -2.31 -0.04
CA ALA A 153 -1.78 -2.09 -0.59
C ALA A 153 -1.88 -2.64 -2.03
N ALA A 154 -3.10 -2.96 -2.46
CA ALA A 154 -3.35 -3.42 -3.82
C ALA A 154 -4.43 -2.56 -4.48
N PHE A 155 -4.08 -1.95 -5.59
CA PHE A 155 -4.99 -1.20 -6.45
C PHE A 155 -5.28 -2.05 -7.71
N CYS A 156 -6.45 -2.70 -7.73
CA CYS A 156 -6.84 -3.59 -8.84
C CYS A 156 -7.38 -2.81 -10.05
N SER A 157 -7.65 -1.52 -9.87
CA SER A 157 -8.11 -0.60 -10.89
C SER A 157 -7.22 0.66 -10.90
N ASN A 158 -7.67 1.74 -11.52
CA ASN A 158 -6.92 2.99 -11.60
C ASN A 158 -6.70 3.60 -10.21
N ALA A 159 -5.48 4.06 -9.95
CA ALA A 159 -5.10 4.81 -8.75
C ALA A 159 -4.65 6.22 -9.16
N ASP A 160 -5.37 7.23 -8.68
CA ASP A 160 -5.13 8.63 -9.04
C ASP A 160 -4.69 9.43 -7.81
N PHE A 161 -3.41 9.80 -7.78
CA PHE A 161 -2.77 10.62 -6.76
C PHE A 161 -2.34 11.99 -7.34
N THR A 162 -3.00 12.44 -8.39
CA THR A 162 -2.68 13.72 -9.02
C THR A 162 -2.81 14.86 -8.01
N HIS A 163 -1.82 15.76 -7.97
CA HIS A 163 -1.74 16.93 -7.09
C HIS A 163 -1.87 16.66 -5.57
N VAL A 164 -1.75 15.42 -5.13
CA VAL A 164 -1.75 15.08 -3.69
C VAL A 164 -0.64 15.85 -2.97
N GLN A 165 -0.94 16.33 -1.77
CA GLN A 165 0.02 17.01 -0.90
C GLN A 165 0.16 16.24 0.41
N ILE A 166 1.33 15.70 0.69
CA ILE A 166 1.66 14.96 1.91
C ILE A 166 2.73 15.73 2.65
N ALA A 167 2.47 16.12 3.89
CA ALA A 167 3.41 16.93 4.66
C ALA A 167 4.62 16.15 5.18
N ALA A 168 4.47 14.83 5.37
CA ALA A 168 5.54 13.93 5.82
C ALA A 168 5.91 12.91 4.74
N ASP A 169 5.86 11.61 5.03
CA ASP A 169 6.32 10.55 4.13
C ASP A 169 5.18 9.90 3.33
N LEU A 170 5.49 9.46 2.11
CA LEU A 170 4.68 8.53 1.34
C LEU A 170 5.35 7.16 1.32
N ASN A 171 4.68 6.13 1.82
CA ASN A 171 5.15 4.76 1.80
C ASN A 171 4.25 3.86 0.93
N CYS A 172 4.78 3.42 -0.21
CA CYS A 172 4.14 2.44 -1.09
C CYS A 172 4.90 1.10 -1.12
N GLY A 173 5.75 0.83 -0.14
CA GLY A 173 6.61 -0.35 -0.12
C GLY A 173 5.83 -1.66 -0.29
N GLY A 174 6.14 -2.45 -1.33
CA GLY A 174 5.45 -3.70 -1.66
C GLY A 174 4.02 -3.54 -2.15
N ALA A 175 3.60 -2.34 -2.58
CA ALA A 175 2.27 -2.10 -3.11
C ALA A 175 2.10 -2.66 -4.54
N TRP A 176 0.86 -2.95 -4.92
CA TRP A 176 0.48 -3.44 -6.23
C TRP A 176 -0.45 -2.46 -6.94
N PHE A 177 -0.07 -1.99 -8.13
CA PHE A 177 -0.86 -1.11 -8.98
C PHE A 177 -1.13 -1.82 -10.32
N ALA A 178 -2.25 -2.53 -10.44
CA ALA A 178 -2.57 -3.36 -11.60
C ALA A 178 -2.62 -2.55 -12.91
N ASN A 179 -3.25 -1.38 -12.89
CA ASN A 179 -3.46 -0.52 -14.05
C ASN A 179 -2.55 0.72 -14.06
N GLY A 180 -1.45 0.68 -13.27
CA GLY A 180 -0.57 1.83 -13.10
C GLY A 180 -1.12 2.85 -12.10
N ALA A 181 -0.42 3.97 -11.97
CA ALA A 181 -0.78 5.03 -11.04
C ALA A 181 -0.38 6.42 -11.60
N ALA A 182 -1.21 7.42 -11.33
CA ALA A 182 -0.92 8.81 -11.63
C ALA A 182 -0.49 9.53 -10.34
N PHE A 183 0.75 10.01 -10.32
CA PHE A 183 1.31 10.85 -9.25
C PHE A 183 1.71 12.23 -9.80
N THR A 184 1.06 12.67 -10.88
CA THR A 184 1.40 13.91 -11.55
C THR A 184 1.25 15.10 -10.61
N GLY A 185 2.31 15.88 -10.49
CA GLY A 185 2.31 17.12 -9.70
C GLY A 185 2.15 16.92 -8.18
N PHE A 186 2.28 15.68 -7.65
CA PHE A 186 2.18 15.45 -6.22
C PHE A 186 3.36 16.09 -5.46
N LYS A 187 3.15 16.38 -4.17
CA LYS A 187 4.15 17.00 -3.31
C LYS A 187 4.28 16.24 -2.01
N VAL A 188 5.52 15.87 -1.67
CA VAL A 188 5.83 15.16 -0.43
C VAL A 188 6.89 15.95 0.35
N GLY A 189 6.57 16.27 1.61
CA GLY A 189 7.40 17.09 2.48
C GLY A 189 8.65 16.39 3.00
N HIS A 190 8.66 15.04 2.98
CA HIS A 190 9.85 14.26 3.31
C HIS A 190 10.18 13.29 2.19
N SER A 191 10.04 11.98 2.40
CA SER A 191 10.50 10.97 1.47
C SER A 191 9.36 10.19 0.82
N VAL A 192 9.64 9.63 -0.35
CA VAL A 192 8.79 8.69 -1.05
C VAL A 192 9.50 7.35 -1.12
N SER A 193 8.85 6.29 -0.64
CA SER A 193 9.32 4.92 -0.77
C SER A 193 8.40 4.11 -1.67
N LEU A 194 8.95 3.63 -2.77
CA LEU A 194 8.38 2.64 -3.69
C LEU A 194 9.19 1.34 -3.63
N ASP A 195 9.83 1.04 -2.51
CA ASP A 195 10.79 -0.04 -2.38
C ASP A 195 10.13 -1.42 -2.32
N SER A 196 10.84 -2.44 -2.74
CA SER A 196 10.52 -3.82 -2.38
C SER A 196 10.75 -4.04 -0.88
N VAL A 197 9.84 -4.75 -0.23
CA VAL A 197 9.91 -5.01 1.21
C VAL A 197 10.12 -6.48 1.53
N ALA A 198 10.98 -6.78 2.51
CA ALA A 198 11.23 -8.14 2.95
C ALA A 198 9.98 -8.77 3.57
N GLU A 199 9.64 -10.00 3.13
CA GLU A 199 8.57 -10.81 3.71
C GLU A 199 9.16 -11.87 4.64
N PHE A 200 10.01 -12.73 4.14
CA PHE A 200 10.67 -13.78 4.91
C PHE A 200 11.95 -14.27 4.22
N SER A 201 12.73 -15.08 4.95
CA SER A 201 13.93 -15.74 4.41
C SER A 201 13.96 -17.21 4.83
N PHE A 202 14.51 -18.06 3.98
CA PHE A 202 14.65 -19.48 4.26
C PHE A 202 16.00 -20.05 3.75
N PRO A 203 16.58 -21.04 4.44
CA PRO A 203 17.80 -21.69 3.98
C PRO A 203 17.50 -22.72 2.90
N VAL A 204 18.41 -22.84 1.93
CA VAL A 204 18.39 -23.87 0.87
C VAL A 204 19.69 -24.64 0.91
N THR A 205 19.63 -25.95 1.14
CA THR A 205 20.83 -26.80 1.38
C THR A 205 21.41 -27.45 0.12
N ASN A 206 20.69 -27.49 -1.01
CA ASN A 206 21.11 -28.24 -2.22
C ASN A 206 21.01 -27.46 -3.53
N GLY A 207 21.33 -26.17 -3.51
CA GLY A 207 21.13 -25.29 -4.68
C GLY A 207 19.64 -24.99 -4.90
N LEU A 208 19.39 -23.82 -5.45
CA LEU A 208 18.02 -23.41 -5.80
C LEU A 208 17.47 -24.32 -6.91
N THR A 209 16.88 -25.46 -6.56
CA THR A 209 15.94 -26.16 -7.44
C THR A 209 14.56 -25.44 -7.41
N THR A 210 14.58 -24.12 -7.20
CA THR A 210 13.40 -23.26 -7.12
C THR A 210 12.64 -23.15 -8.44
N ASN A 211 13.11 -23.82 -9.48
CA ASN A 211 12.38 -23.93 -10.76
C ASN A 211 11.12 -24.81 -10.65
N SER A 212 10.91 -25.49 -9.52
CA SER A 212 9.68 -26.22 -9.28
C SER A 212 8.66 -25.31 -8.63
N ARG A 213 7.59 -25.02 -9.36
CA ARG A 213 6.43 -24.25 -8.88
C ARG A 213 5.91 -24.77 -7.53
N ALA A 214 5.89 -26.09 -7.35
CA ALA A 214 5.46 -26.73 -6.10
C ALA A 214 6.39 -26.40 -4.92
N ALA A 215 7.71 -26.44 -5.12
CA ALA A 215 8.67 -26.14 -4.07
C ALA A 215 8.59 -24.67 -3.61
N VAL A 216 8.38 -23.73 -4.54
CA VAL A 216 8.17 -22.32 -4.21
C VAL A 216 6.87 -22.14 -3.43
N ALA A 217 5.76 -22.73 -3.89
CA ALA A 217 4.47 -22.64 -3.20
C ALA A 217 4.52 -23.21 -1.77
N GLU A 218 5.23 -24.32 -1.57
CA GLU A 218 5.43 -24.94 -0.26
C GLU A 218 6.18 -24.02 0.70
N GLN A 219 7.24 -23.33 0.23
CA GLN A 219 7.98 -22.38 1.05
C GLN A 219 7.12 -21.18 1.47
N PHE A 220 6.33 -20.64 0.56
CA PHE A 220 5.39 -19.56 0.89
C PHE A 220 4.38 -20.01 1.95
N LEU A 221 3.76 -21.18 1.75
CA LEU A 221 2.78 -21.74 2.69
C LEU A 221 3.39 -22.00 4.08
N THR A 222 4.62 -22.52 4.12
CA THR A 222 5.34 -22.78 5.37
C THR A 222 5.59 -21.50 6.18
N ASN A 223 5.76 -20.37 5.50
CA ASN A 223 5.96 -19.07 6.12
C ASN A 223 4.66 -18.27 6.33
N GLY A 224 3.50 -18.91 6.19
CA GLY A 224 2.20 -18.30 6.42
C GLY A 224 1.67 -17.45 5.25
N GLU A 225 2.38 -17.46 4.12
CA GLU A 225 1.94 -16.83 2.89
C GLU A 225 1.33 -17.87 1.95
N ALA A 226 0.18 -17.58 1.36
CA ALA A 226 -0.42 -18.45 0.37
C ALA A 226 -0.28 -17.83 -1.03
N LEU A 227 0.16 -18.62 -1.99
CA LEU A 227 0.13 -18.24 -3.41
C LEU A 227 -1.12 -18.81 -4.08
N SER A 228 -1.59 -18.15 -5.14
CA SER A 228 -2.64 -18.71 -5.98
C SER A 228 -2.13 -19.95 -6.74
N ASN A 229 -3.04 -20.79 -7.20
CA ASN A 229 -2.66 -21.97 -8.02
C ASN A 229 -2.06 -21.58 -9.39
N ASP A 230 -2.25 -20.33 -9.81
CA ASP A 230 -1.87 -19.85 -11.14
C ASP A 230 -0.78 -18.77 -11.09
N PHE A 231 0.01 -18.72 -10.00
CA PHE A 231 1.12 -17.78 -9.95
C PHE A 231 2.14 -18.06 -11.07
N GLU A 232 2.76 -17.04 -11.58
CA GLU A 232 3.76 -17.10 -12.64
C GLU A 232 5.17 -16.97 -12.07
N LEU A 233 6.07 -17.88 -12.46
CA LEU A 233 7.50 -17.75 -12.22
C LEU A 233 8.13 -17.08 -13.45
N ARG A 234 8.57 -15.86 -13.30
CA ARG A 234 9.32 -15.13 -14.32
C ARG A 234 10.80 -15.42 -14.14
N SER A 235 11.41 -16.09 -15.13
CA SER A 235 12.80 -16.56 -15.05
C SER A 235 13.81 -15.59 -15.67
N GLU A 236 13.42 -14.41 -16.07
CA GLU A 236 14.18 -13.58 -17.00
C GLU A 236 15.48 -13.00 -16.44
N ASN A 237 15.81 -13.23 -15.15
CA ASN A 237 17.00 -12.65 -14.55
C ASN A 237 17.82 -13.54 -13.63
N LEU A 238 17.97 -14.81 -13.97
CA LEU A 238 18.85 -15.74 -13.25
C LEU A 238 20.34 -15.30 -13.21
N GLN A 239 20.78 -14.42 -14.12
CA GLN A 239 22.17 -13.93 -14.13
C GLN A 239 22.50 -13.03 -12.93
N ALA A 240 21.49 -12.40 -12.34
CA ALA A 240 21.65 -11.57 -11.14
C ALA A 240 21.35 -12.32 -9.84
N GLY A 241 21.01 -13.61 -9.87
CA GLY A 241 20.61 -14.36 -8.68
C GLY A 241 19.21 -14.00 -8.17
N ARG A 242 18.39 -13.34 -8.98
CA ARG A 242 17.03 -12.91 -8.68
C ARG A 242 16.02 -13.68 -9.52
N LEU A 243 15.01 -14.27 -8.89
CA LEU A 243 13.85 -14.88 -9.52
C LEU A 243 12.61 -14.07 -9.19
N GLN A 244 11.86 -13.65 -10.20
CA GLN A 244 10.59 -12.97 -10.01
C GLN A 244 9.41 -13.93 -9.99
N LEU A 245 8.41 -13.63 -9.18
CA LEU A 245 7.17 -14.35 -9.06
C LEU A 245 6.01 -13.36 -9.11
N LEU A 246 5.05 -13.60 -9.99
CA LEU A 246 3.84 -12.80 -10.12
C LEU A 246 2.63 -13.63 -9.70
N ASP A 247 1.88 -13.19 -8.71
CA ASP A 247 0.60 -13.75 -8.31
C ASP A 247 -0.52 -12.73 -8.56
N GLY A 248 -0.94 -12.63 -9.81
CA GLY A 248 -1.94 -11.66 -10.24
C GLY A 248 -3.31 -11.86 -9.58
N LYS A 249 -3.66 -13.10 -9.20
CA LYS A 249 -4.92 -13.37 -8.50
C LYS A 249 -4.93 -12.85 -7.07
N ARG A 250 -3.76 -12.70 -6.47
CA ARG A 250 -3.59 -12.17 -5.12
C ARG A 250 -3.05 -10.75 -5.11
N ASN A 251 -2.88 -10.13 -6.29
CA ASN A 251 -2.35 -8.77 -6.45
C ASN A 251 -0.99 -8.60 -5.75
N ARG A 252 -0.05 -9.51 -6.05
CA ARG A 252 1.27 -9.53 -5.42
C ARG A 252 2.36 -9.89 -6.43
N ALA A 253 3.48 -9.17 -6.34
CA ALA A 253 4.71 -9.51 -7.02
C ALA A 253 5.82 -9.76 -6.00
N TYR A 254 6.70 -10.69 -6.28
CA TYR A 254 7.79 -11.05 -5.38
C TYR A 254 9.09 -11.27 -6.13
N SER A 255 10.21 -10.90 -5.50
CA SER A 255 11.55 -11.31 -5.90
C SER A 255 12.14 -12.27 -4.90
N LEU A 256 12.76 -13.32 -5.39
CA LEU A 256 13.53 -14.27 -4.58
C LEU A 256 15.01 -14.00 -4.82
N TRP A 257 15.72 -13.61 -3.79
CA TRP A 257 17.13 -13.27 -3.85
C TRP A 257 17.95 -14.31 -3.11
N SER A 258 19.01 -14.82 -3.75
CA SER A 258 19.93 -15.75 -3.12
C SER A 258 21.19 -15.06 -2.62
N SER A 259 21.55 -15.28 -1.36
CA SER A 259 22.83 -14.88 -0.82
C SER A 259 23.62 -16.10 -0.37
N SER A 260 24.90 -16.21 -0.76
CA SER A 260 25.80 -17.25 -0.26
C SER A 260 26.26 -16.89 1.15
N GLY A 261 25.99 -17.77 2.11
CA GLY A 261 26.56 -17.65 3.47
C GLY A 261 28.05 -17.92 3.49
N THR A 262 28.82 -17.14 4.22
CA THR A 262 30.25 -17.41 4.45
C THR A 262 30.42 -18.67 5.27
N GLY A 263 30.93 -19.75 4.68
CA GLY A 263 31.43 -20.93 5.38
C GLY A 263 30.50 -22.13 5.51
N THR A 264 29.31 -22.12 4.94
CA THR A 264 28.39 -23.28 4.86
C THR A 264 27.91 -23.46 3.42
N ASN A 265 27.67 -24.73 3.00
CA ASN A 265 27.05 -25.02 1.71
C ASN A 265 25.55 -24.63 1.67
N SER A 266 25.10 -23.72 2.54
CA SER A 266 23.75 -23.25 2.61
C SER A 266 23.63 -21.88 1.94
N ILE A 267 22.65 -21.74 1.05
CA ILE A 267 22.24 -20.48 0.44
C ILE A 267 21.03 -20.01 1.22
N THR A 268 21.01 -18.74 1.61
CA THR A 268 19.79 -18.11 2.14
C THR A 268 19.05 -17.45 1.00
N VAL A 269 17.76 -17.76 0.86
CA VAL A 269 16.86 -17.06 -0.07
C VAL A 269 16.02 -16.10 0.72
N THR A 270 16.08 -14.82 0.37
CA THR A 270 15.21 -13.77 0.88
C THR A 270 14.11 -13.50 -0.13
N VAL A 271 12.87 -13.53 0.33
CA VAL A 271 11.69 -13.17 -0.45
C VAL A 271 11.35 -11.73 -0.15
N LEU A 272 11.32 -10.90 -1.19
CA LEU A 272 10.89 -9.51 -1.13
C LEU A 272 9.56 -9.40 -1.85
N ARG A 273 8.60 -8.70 -1.27
CA ARG A 273 7.39 -8.25 -1.96
C ARG A 273 7.72 -6.98 -2.72
N GLU A 274 7.58 -7.02 -4.03
CA GLU A 274 7.91 -5.90 -4.90
C GLU A 274 6.80 -4.84 -4.89
N THR A 275 7.18 -3.57 -4.99
CA THR A 275 6.28 -2.54 -5.46
C THR A 275 6.14 -2.74 -6.97
N TYR A 276 4.93 -2.99 -7.43
CA TYR A 276 4.63 -3.41 -8.79
C TYR A 276 3.66 -2.45 -9.48
N PHE A 277 4.04 -2.00 -10.66
CA PHE A 277 3.20 -1.18 -11.55
C PHE A 277 2.90 -1.97 -12.83
N GLY A 278 1.70 -2.53 -12.94
CA GLY A 278 1.28 -3.36 -14.08
C GLY A 278 1.05 -2.59 -15.37
N SER A 279 1.00 -1.27 -15.31
CA SER A 279 0.88 -0.36 -16.46
C SER A 279 1.69 0.90 -16.18
N ASN A 280 1.46 1.98 -16.95
CA ASN A 280 2.22 3.21 -16.84
C ASN A 280 2.10 3.86 -15.46
N VAL A 281 3.20 4.41 -14.99
CA VAL A 281 3.25 5.31 -13.84
C VAL A 281 3.71 6.69 -14.28
N ASP A 282 3.01 7.73 -13.82
CA ASP A 282 3.34 9.11 -14.12
C ASP A 282 3.65 9.87 -12.82
N ILE A 283 4.93 10.20 -12.63
CA ILE A 283 5.44 10.98 -11.50
C ILE A 283 5.88 12.38 -11.98
N SER A 284 5.44 12.79 -13.16
CA SER A 284 5.87 14.05 -13.77
C SER A 284 5.42 15.27 -12.96
N GLY A 285 6.27 16.27 -12.87
CA GLY A 285 6.01 17.51 -12.14
C GLY A 285 5.95 17.35 -10.61
N ALA A 286 6.25 16.16 -10.11
CA ALA A 286 6.26 15.89 -8.68
C ALA A 286 7.40 16.62 -7.95
N SER A 287 7.22 16.85 -6.65
CA SER A 287 8.24 17.44 -5.78
C SER A 287 8.38 16.63 -4.49
N VAL A 288 9.58 16.15 -4.22
CA VAL A 288 9.94 15.36 -3.04
C VAL A 288 11.03 16.13 -2.28
N ALA A 289 10.76 16.50 -1.04
CA ALA A 289 11.65 17.36 -0.27
C ALA A 289 12.89 16.64 0.30
N ASN A 290 12.90 15.31 0.30
CA ASN A 290 14.05 14.54 0.75
C ASN A 290 14.37 13.46 -0.30
N LYS A 291 14.08 12.20 -0.08
CA LYS A 291 14.48 11.09 -0.94
C LYS A 291 13.29 10.46 -1.68
N LEU A 292 13.56 10.06 -2.94
CA LEU A 292 12.72 9.13 -3.68
C LEU A 292 13.44 7.79 -3.77
N THR A 293 12.88 6.73 -3.22
CA THR A 293 13.42 5.39 -3.34
C THR A 293 12.46 4.45 -4.05
N ALA A 294 12.98 3.65 -4.97
CA ALA A 294 12.26 2.62 -5.72
C ALA A 294 13.15 1.37 -5.86
N TRP A 295 13.85 1.03 -4.78
CA TRP A 295 14.77 -0.09 -4.75
C TRP A 295 14.04 -1.41 -5.02
N GLY A 296 14.44 -2.10 -6.08
CA GLY A 296 13.83 -3.37 -6.49
C GLY A 296 12.41 -3.27 -7.02
N ALA A 297 11.86 -2.08 -7.26
CA ALA A 297 10.53 -1.92 -7.83
C ALA A 297 10.43 -2.45 -9.26
N ASP A 298 9.23 -2.91 -9.65
CA ASP A 298 8.94 -3.43 -10.99
C ASP A 298 7.94 -2.52 -11.72
N PHE A 299 8.43 -1.82 -12.74
CA PHE A 299 7.65 -0.96 -13.63
C PHE A 299 7.38 -1.72 -14.93
N HIS A 300 6.32 -2.53 -14.94
CA HIS A 300 5.95 -3.33 -16.11
C HIS A 300 5.45 -2.48 -17.29
N GLY A 301 4.91 -1.29 -17.02
CA GLY A 301 4.60 -0.28 -18.04
C GLY A 301 5.70 0.78 -18.16
N GLY A 302 5.37 1.90 -18.79
CA GLY A 302 6.25 3.06 -18.87
C GLY A 302 6.30 3.82 -17.54
N ALA A 303 7.42 4.51 -17.29
CA ALA A 303 7.61 5.35 -16.12
C ALA A 303 8.03 6.77 -16.52
N LEU A 304 7.22 7.77 -16.18
CA LEU A 304 7.45 9.16 -16.49
C LEU A 304 7.87 9.92 -15.23
N PHE A 305 9.10 10.44 -15.25
CA PHE A 305 9.68 11.27 -14.19
C PHE A 305 9.99 12.69 -14.71
N ASP A 306 9.31 13.12 -15.77
CA ASP A 306 9.59 14.39 -16.42
C ASP A 306 9.32 15.55 -15.45
N THR A 307 10.24 16.51 -15.42
CA THR A 307 10.16 17.66 -14.51
C THR A 307 10.06 17.32 -13.02
N LEU A 308 10.30 16.05 -12.62
CA LEU A 308 10.42 15.64 -11.23
C LEU A 308 11.49 16.43 -10.52
N LYS A 309 11.21 16.85 -9.29
CA LYS A 309 12.17 17.52 -8.43
C LYS A 309 12.37 16.73 -7.13
N VAL A 310 13.61 16.31 -6.87
CA VAL A 310 14.01 15.64 -5.62
C VAL A 310 15.09 16.49 -4.96
N GLU A 311 14.84 16.97 -3.75
CA GLU A 311 15.77 17.91 -3.07
C GLU A 311 17.01 17.21 -2.48
N ASP A 312 16.99 15.89 -2.28
CA ASP A 312 18.17 15.12 -1.91
C ASP A 312 18.49 14.08 -3.01
N SER A 313 18.23 12.82 -2.82
CA SER A 313 18.67 11.73 -3.70
C SER A 313 17.51 10.88 -4.21
N ALA A 314 17.71 10.30 -5.39
CA ALA A 314 16.84 9.25 -5.92
C ALA A 314 17.61 7.93 -6.00
N ASP A 315 17.01 6.84 -5.52
CA ASP A 315 17.56 5.48 -5.55
C ASP A 315 16.61 4.55 -6.29
N LEU A 316 17.06 4.07 -7.44
CA LEU A 316 16.36 3.11 -8.29
C LEU A 316 17.12 1.80 -8.40
N ASP A 317 18.06 1.53 -7.50
CA ASP A 317 18.90 0.35 -7.59
C ASP A 317 18.05 -0.91 -7.68
N TRP A 318 18.41 -1.78 -8.61
CA TRP A 318 17.69 -3.03 -8.88
C TRP A 318 16.25 -2.88 -9.42
N ALA A 319 15.80 -1.68 -9.74
CA ALA A 319 14.50 -1.50 -10.38
C ALA A 319 14.48 -2.12 -11.79
N ILE A 320 13.29 -2.54 -12.21
CA ILE A 320 13.04 -3.11 -13.54
C ILE A 320 12.07 -2.21 -14.28
N PHE A 321 12.40 -1.89 -15.52
CA PHE A 321 11.57 -1.10 -16.42
C PHE A 321 11.34 -1.91 -17.70
N ASP A 322 10.11 -2.36 -17.92
CA ASP A 322 9.72 -3.08 -19.12
C ASP A 322 9.20 -2.15 -20.23
N GLY A 323 8.79 -0.93 -19.87
CA GLY A 323 8.29 0.11 -20.77
C GLY A 323 9.25 1.30 -20.92
N ASP A 324 8.73 2.36 -21.51
CA ASP A 324 9.47 3.62 -21.72
C ASP A 324 9.76 4.34 -20.42
N VAL A 325 10.96 4.92 -20.32
CA VAL A 325 11.36 5.71 -19.16
C VAL A 325 11.75 7.10 -19.60
N SER A 326 11.16 8.13 -19.00
CA SER A 326 11.52 9.52 -19.28
C SER A 326 11.86 10.29 -18.00
N TRP A 327 12.97 11.01 -18.04
CA TRP A 327 13.48 11.93 -17.02
C TRP A 327 13.66 13.34 -17.57
N GLY A 328 12.86 13.73 -18.56
CA GLY A 328 13.00 15.03 -19.22
C GLY A 328 12.92 16.18 -18.21
N PHE A 329 13.96 17.00 -18.14
CA PHE A 329 14.06 18.16 -17.22
C PHE A 329 13.93 17.82 -15.73
N ALA A 330 14.10 16.58 -15.33
CA ALA A 330 14.12 16.22 -13.91
C ALA A 330 15.35 16.84 -13.21
N VAL A 331 15.19 17.14 -11.92
CA VAL A 331 16.23 17.72 -11.07
C VAL A 331 16.36 16.90 -9.79
N ILE A 332 17.54 16.33 -9.57
CA ILE A 332 17.91 15.60 -8.35
C ILE A 332 19.11 16.32 -7.75
N ASN A 333 18.94 16.95 -6.59
CA ASN A 333 19.94 17.88 -6.08
C ASN A 333 21.20 17.23 -5.53
N ASN A 334 21.18 15.92 -5.22
CA ASN A 334 22.36 15.24 -4.70
C ASN A 334 22.75 14.06 -5.62
N GLN A 335 22.16 12.88 -5.47
CA GLN A 335 22.58 11.67 -6.16
C GLN A 335 21.40 10.95 -6.81
N LEU A 336 21.59 10.47 -8.05
CA LEU A 336 20.77 9.43 -8.66
C LEU A 336 21.55 8.11 -8.65
N SER A 337 21.04 7.10 -7.93
CA SER A 337 21.56 5.74 -7.97
C SER A 337 20.71 4.89 -8.91
N VAL A 338 21.38 4.20 -9.83
CA VAL A 338 20.77 3.35 -10.86
C VAL A 338 21.57 2.04 -11.01
N SER A 339 22.12 1.53 -9.92
CA SER A 339 22.93 0.30 -9.94
C SER A 339 22.06 -0.90 -10.21
N ASN A 340 22.48 -1.76 -11.14
CA ASN A 340 21.77 -2.99 -11.51
C ASN A 340 20.33 -2.77 -11.99
N VAL A 341 19.99 -1.58 -12.43
CA VAL A 341 18.70 -1.29 -13.07
C VAL A 341 18.63 -2.05 -14.40
N GLN A 342 17.43 -2.55 -14.69
CA GLN A 342 17.17 -3.27 -15.93
C GLN A 342 16.16 -2.49 -16.78
N PHE A 343 16.51 -2.31 -18.04
CA PHE A 343 15.67 -1.71 -19.06
C PHE A 343 15.39 -2.78 -20.12
N ASN A 344 14.21 -3.39 -20.08
CA ASN A 344 13.84 -4.52 -20.95
C ASN A 344 13.10 -4.07 -22.21
N SER A 345 12.80 -2.77 -22.35
CA SER A 345 12.07 -2.27 -23.51
C SER A 345 12.81 -2.51 -24.81
N THR A 346 12.14 -3.14 -25.78
CA THR A 346 12.70 -3.43 -27.12
C THR A 346 12.45 -2.31 -28.12
N TYR A 347 11.59 -1.31 -27.82
CA TYR A 347 11.12 -0.35 -28.81
C TYR A 347 11.28 1.11 -28.41
N SER A 348 11.67 1.40 -27.19
CA SER A 348 11.59 2.73 -26.65
C SER A 348 12.84 3.08 -25.89
N GLY A 349 13.13 4.34 -25.89
CA GLY A 349 14.35 4.85 -25.31
C GLY A 349 14.19 5.20 -23.85
N VAL A 350 15.27 5.10 -23.13
CA VAL A 350 15.42 5.82 -21.87
C VAL A 350 15.76 7.27 -22.22
N ASN A 351 14.90 8.20 -21.83
CA ASN A 351 15.07 9.61 -22.10
C ASN A 351 15.61 10.36 -20.87
N PHE A 352 16.83 10.85 -20.94
CA PHE A 352 17.45 11.68 -19.91
C PHE A 352 17.65 13.13 -20.37
N TYR A 353 16.80 13.64 -21.27
CA TYR A 353 16.98 14.98 -21.81
C TYR A 353 16.92 16.05 -20.71
N SER A 354 18.02 16.79 -20.58
CA SER A 354 18.17 17.84 -19.56
C SER A 354 18.00 17.38 -18.09
N LEU A 355 18.18 16.09 -17.78
CA LEU A 355 18.30 15.62 -16.40
C LEU A 355 19.48 16.33 -15.72
N ARG A 356 19.29 16.82 -14.51
CA ARG A 356 20.32 17.43 -13.68
C ARG A 356 20.48 16.64 -12.39
N CYS A 357 21.71 16.22 -12.09
CA CYS A 357 22.11 15.65 -10.81
C CYS A 357 23.21 16.53 -10.20
N GLY A 358 23.11 16.80 -8.90
CA GLY A 358 24.05 17.62 -8.14
C GLY A 358 25.40 16.95 -7.91
#